data_783039fb018fcf9b9dc2b9019214e51b
#
_entry.id   783039fb018fcf9b9dc2b9019214e51b
#
_cell.length_a   1.000
_cell.length_b   1.000
_cell.length_c   1.000
_cell.angle_alpha   90.00
_cell.angle_beta   90.00
_cell.angle_gamma   90.00
#
_symmetry.space_group_name_H-M   'P 1'
#
loop_
_entity.id
_entity.type
_entity.pdbx_description
1 polymer ?
#
loop_
_entity_poly.entity_id
_entity_poly.type
_entity_poly.pdbx_seq_one_letter_code
_entity_poly.pdbx_strand_id
1 'polypeptide(L)'
;LEPFDRGTNLLTATNALPDIPVSRRLDEPNNETTAKTDNIDFKIEHKLSDGWKLNAGYSYARYKYFYDQARITNVNVKTRTARRTIEQQQGDQRVHSGTLNIVGEFGIGDIANRFVAGIDAMRNIRDLGPIYNQGIMNSDINIDNPNYTSPVAEHKNGNGNAYQYNYLKTVGIYIQDTAYFTDNFIMTGGLRYEYFDQFAGRHCLNAANCKKGQNLTKTGNTDQHDGKLLYQLGAVYKFTPHIATFANYSESFRPQMSVATPVSGDLKPEQGKSFEIGAKYENSGFNATLALFNISKRNVAETVGSGSNAQLNIVGKQRSRGVEFDLNGQITD
;
A
#
# COMPACT_ATOMS: atom_id res chain seq x y z
N LEU A 1 -5.57 4.78 3.85
CA LEU A 1 -6.24 6.06 3.52
C LEU A 1 -5.26 7.17 3.83
N GLU A 2 -4.63 7.76 2.82
CA GLU A 2 -3.86 8.98 3.06
C GLU A 2 -4.85 10.10 3.35
N PRO A 3 -4.72 10.82 4.47
CA PRO A 3 -5.47 12.04 4.66
C PRO A 3 -5.07 13.02 3.57
N PHE A 4 -6.05 13.60 2.87
CA PHE A 4 -5.80 14.53 1.79
C PHE A 4 -5.27 15.87 2.26
N ASP A 5 -5.44 16.18 3.52
CA ASP A 5 -4.79 17.31 4.14
C ASP A 5 -3.34 16.92 4.50
N ARG A 6 -2.43 17.27 3.61
CA ARG A 6 -0.98 17.10 3.85
C ARG A 6 -0.43 18.15 4.80
N GLY A 7 -1.28 18.97 5.38
CA GLY A 7 -0.89 20.14 6.15
C GLY A 7 -0.24 21.22 5.29
N THR A 8 -0.04 22.36 5.88
CA THR A 8 0.65 23.49 5.26
C THR A 8 2.15 23.24 5.31
N ASN A 9 2.81 23.19 4.15
CA ASN A 9 4.27 23.15 4.10
C ASN A 9 4.81 24.55 4.47
N LEU A 10 5.16 24.73 5.72
CA LEU A 10 5.72 25.99 6.23
C LEU A 10 7.24 26.05 6.14
N LEU A 11 7.90 25.03 5.56
CA LEU A 11 9.35 25.06 5.41
C LEU A 11 9.76 26.17 4.44
N THR A 12 10.64 27.02 4.92
CA THR A 12 11.30 28.05 4.13
C THR A 12 12.41 27.44 3.26
N ALA A 13 12.96 28.22 2.35
CA ALA A 13 14.14 27.79 1.56
C ALA A 13 15.35 27.40 2.42
N THR A 14 15.38 27.81 3.69
CA THR A 14 16.42 27.46 4.67
C THR A 14 16.01 26.32 5.61
N ASN A 15 14.90 25.62 5.34
CA ASN A 15 14.32 24.58 6.21
C ASN A 15 13.99 25.04 7.64
N ALA A 16 13.86 26.33 7.87
CA ALA A 16 13.43 26.90 9.13
C ALA A 16 11.90 27.11 9.12
N LEU A 17 11.25 26.91 10.25
CA LEU A 17 9.83 27.27 10.42
C LEU A 17 9.75 28.82 10.59
N PRO A 18 8.75 29.48 9.94
CA PRO A 18 8.50 30.89 10.21
C PRO A 18 7.96 31.06 11.63
N ASP A 19 8.34 32.15 12.27
CA ASP A 19 7.80 32.54 13.58
C ASP A 19 6.39 33.15 13.38
N ILE A 20 5.39 32.29 13.40
CA ILE A 20 3.97 32.64 13.32
C ILE A 20 3.17 31.81 14.31
N PRO A 21 2.04 32.30 14.85
CA PRO A 21 1.17 31.51 15.71
C PRO A 21 0.73 30.20 15.05
N VAL A 22 0.70 29.09 15.78
CA VAL A 22 0.24 27.78 15.28
C VAL A 22 -1.18 27.83 14.76
N SER A 23 -2.03 28.71 15.33
CA SER A 23 -3.41 28.93 14.88
C SER A 23 -3.51 29.75 13.60
N ARG A 24 -2.40 30.26 13.07
CA ARG A 24 -2.40 31.11 11.88
C ARG A 24 -2.79 30.30 10.64
N ARG A 25 -3.90 30.62 10.07
CA ARG A 25 -4.38 30.05 8.82
C ARG A 25 -3.77 30.79 7.63
N LEU A 26 -3.20 30.08 6.67
CA LEU A 26 -2.58 30.67 5.46
C LEU A 26 -3.19 30.10 4.17
N ASP A 27 -4.08 29.11 4.28
CA ASP A 27 -4.94 28.62 3.20
C ASP A 27 -6.15 29.57 2.97
N GLU A 28 -7.18 29.10 2.30
CA GLU A 28 -8.42 29.87 2.14
C GLU A 28 -9.52 29.36 3.09
N PRO A 29 -10.38 30.25 3.62
CA PRO A 29 -11.49 29.84 4.48
C PRO A 29 -12.51 28.90 3.83
N ASN A 30 -12.60 28.92 2.51
CA ASN A 30 -13.51 28.11 1.70
C ASN A 30 -12.87 26.83 1.14
N ASN A 31 -11.69 26.46 1.62
CA ASN A 31 -11.14 25.15 1.31
C ASN A 31 -12.14 24.05 1.70
N GLU A 32 -12.41 23.17 0.77
CA GLU A 32 -13.38 22.10 0.93
C GLU A 32 -12.70 20.72 0.73
N THR A 33 -13.01 19.79 1.60
CA THR A 33 -12.65 18.38 1.43
C THR A 33 -13.84 17.54 1.86
N THR A 34 -14.33 16.72 0.94
CA THR A 34 -15.40 15.77 1.20
C THR A 34 -14.96 14.36 0.87
N ALA A 35 -15.42 13.39 1.67
CA ALA A 35 -15.18 11.97 1.46
C ALA A 35 -16.42 11.17 1.77
N LYS A 36 -16.68 10.15 0.95
CA LYS A 36 -17.75 9.18 1.16
C LYS A 36 -17.19 7.77 0.98
N THR A 37 -17.50 6.91 1.94
CA THR A 37 -17.12 5.50 1.92
C THR A 37 -18.38 4.64 1.99
N ASP A 38 -18.51 3.70 1.06
CA ASP A 38 -19.54 2.66 1.06
C ASP A 38 -18.82 1.31 1.19
N ASN A 39 -19.20 0.49 2.18
CA ASN A 39 -18.63 -0.84 2.40
C ASN A 39 -19.75 -1.88 2.49
N ILE A 40 -19.57 -3.02 1.86
CA ILE A 40 -20.42 -4.19 1.96
C ILE A 40 -19.53 -5.39 2.14
N ASP A 41 -19.76 -6.15 3.21
CA ASP A 41 -19.04 -7.37 3.51
C ASP A 41 -20.03 -8.53 3.67
N PHE A 42 -19.69 -9.64 3.06
CA PHE A 42 -20.47 -10.86 3.13
C PHE A 42 -19.55 -12.03 3.43
N LYS A 43 -19.88 -12.83 4.43
CA LYS A 43 -19.13 -14.02 4.83
C LYS A 43 -20.05 -15.19 5.08
N ILE A 44 -19.68 -16.35 4.55
CA ILE A 44 -20.31 -17.65 4.82
C ILE A 44 -19.25 -18.59 5.38
N GLU A 45 -19.60 -19.29 6.43
CA GLU A 45 -18.91 -20.47 6.92
C GLU A 45 -19.88 -21.64 6.89
N HIS A 46 -19.49 -22.73 6.26
CA HIS A 46 -20.30 -23.94 6.18
C HIS A 46 -19.49 -25.15 6.64
N LYS A 47 -19.99 -25.85 7.65
CA LYS A 47 -19.42 -27.11 8.11
C LYS A 47 -19.78 -28.21 7.10
N LEU A 48 -18.77 -28.78 6.43
CA LEU A 48 -18.94 -29.86 5.46
C LEU A 48 -19.04 -31.22 6.15
N SER A 49 -18.17 -31.43 7.15
CA SER A 49 -18.15 -32.64 7.99
C SER A 49 -17.38 -32.32 9.28
N ASP A 50 -17.20 -33.31 10.14
CA ASP A 50 -16.34 -33.14 11.31
C ASP A 50 -14.89 -32.88 10.87
N GLY A 51 -14.31 -31.78 11.38
CA GLY A 51 -12.97 -31.30 11.03
C GLY A 51 -12.87 -30.52 9.71
N TRP A 52 -13.92 -30.42 8.87
CA TRP A 52 -13.86 -29.72 7.58
C TRP A 52 -14.87 -28.58 7.45
N LYS A 53 -14.40 -27.42 6.99
CA LYS A 53 -15.20 -26.23 6.77
C LYS A 53 -14.92 -25.61 5.40
N LEU A 54 -15.96 -25.10 4.77
CA LEU A 54 -15.90 -24.24 3.61
C LEU A 54 -16.16 -22.80 4.03
N ASN A 55 -15.28 -21.90 3.65
CA ASN A 55 -15.42 -20.47 3.89
C ASN A 55 -15.50 -19.75 2.56
N ALA A 56 -16.47 -18.86 2.43
CA ALA A 56 -16.61 -17.94 1.32
C ALA A 56 -16.75 -16.51 1.85
N GLY A 57 -16.07 -15.58 1.21
CA GLY A 57 -16.13 -14.17 1.57
C GLY A 57 -16.19 -13.29 0.34
N TYR A 58 -16.93 -12.20 0.43
CA TYR A 58 -16.93 -11.14 -0.56
C TYR A 58 -16.95 -9.79 0.14
N SER A 59 -16.11 -8.87 -0.32
CA SER A 59 -16.08 -7.50 0.16
C SER A 59 -16.11 -6.54 -1.02
N TYR A 60 -16.92 -5.53 -0.88
CA TYR A 60 -16.95 -4.37 -1.76
C TYR A 60 -16.69 -3.12 -0.93
N ALA A 61 -15.72 -2.32 -1.38
CA ALA A 61 -15.44 -1.02 -0.81
C ALA A 61 -15.40 0.04 -1.92
N ARG A 62 -16.08 1.15 -1.71
CA ARG A 62 -16.01 2.31 -2.57
C ARG A 62 -15.62 3.52 -1.75
N TYR A 63 -14.64 4.26 -2.25
CA TYR A 63 -14.20 5.51 -1.66
C TYR A 63 -14.25 6.61 -2.70
N LYS A 64 -15.11 7.60 -2.47
CA LYS A 64 -15.19 8.82 -3.25
C LYS A 64 -14.67 9.98 -2.44
N TYR A 65 -13.94 10.85 -3.08
CA TYR A 65 -13.50 12.08 -2.47
C TYR A 65 -13.48 13.24 -3.47
N PHE A 66 -13.59 14.43 -2.93
CA PHE A 66 -13.36 15.67 -3.62
C PHE A 66 -12.62 16.61 -2.68
N TYR A 67 -11.65 17.32 -3.18
CA TYR A 67 -11.08 18.46 -2.49
C TYR A 67 -10.84 19.62 -3.46
N ASP A 68 -11.03 20.83 -2.94
CA ASP A 68 -10.72 22.10 -3.55
C ASP A 68 -10.03 22.97 -2.50
N GLN A 69 -8.76 23.28 -2.73
CA GLN A 69 -7.95 23.93 -1.70
C GLN A 69 -6.88 24.85 -2.28
N ALA A 70 -6.69 25.97 -1.59
CA ALA A 70 -5.48 26.76 -1.73
C ALA A 70 -4.39 26.16 -0.84
N ARG A 71 -3.26 25.80 -1.43
CA ARG A 71 -2.15 25.17 -0.76
C ARG A 71 -0.90 26.02 -0.80
N ILE A 72 -0.18 26.09 0.31
CA ILE A 72 1.09 26.81 0.39
C ILE A 72 2.20 25.95 -0.24
N THR A 73 2.94 26.56 -1.17
CA THR A 73 4.06 25.91 -1.86
C THR A 73 5.41 26.44 -1.41
N ASN A 74 5.46 27.68 -0.93
CA ASN A 74 6.70 28.31 -0.45
C ASN A 74 6.39 29.43 0.54
N VAL A 75 7.27 29.64 1.52
CA VAL A 75 7.24 30.77 2.45
C VAL A 75 8.53 31.56 2.31
N ASN A 76 8.39 32.85 2.03
CA ASN A 76 9.50 33.81 2.03
C ASN A 76 9.52 34.56 3.35
N VAL A 77 10.49 34.23 4.20
CA VAL A 77 10.61 34.84 5.53
C VAL A 77 11.03 36.30 5.46
N LYS A 78 11.81 36.71 4.44
CA LYS A 78 12.28 38.09 4.29
C LYS A 78 11.15 39.04 3.92
N THR A 79 10.30 38.63 2.99
CA THR A 79 9.13 39.44 2.57
C THR A 79 7.89 39.15 3.42
N ARG A 80 7.96 38.20 4.34
CA ARG A 80 6.83 37.78 5.16
C ARG A 80 5.60 37.35 4.32
N THR A 81 5.84 36.61 3.22
CA THR A 81 4.79 36.18 2.30
C THR A 81 4.83 34.69 2.08
N ALA A 82 3.66 34.08 1.87
CA ALA A 82 3.49 32.70 1.47
C ALA A 82 2.91 32.61 0.06
N ARG A 83 3.57 31.87 -0.80
CA ARG A 83 3.08 31.55 -2.15
C ARG A 83 2.10 30.39 -2.10
N ARG A 84 1.00 30.50 -2.82
CA ARG A 84 -0.07 29.50 -2.84
C ARG A 84 -0.34 28.97 -4.24
N THR A 85 -0.85 27.75 -4.32
CA THR A 85 -1.42 27.13 -5.53
C THR A 85 -2.82 26.65 -5.23
N ILE A 86 -3.68 26.62 -6.25
CA ILE A 86 -4.99 25.97 -6.15
C ILE A 86 -4.83 24.53 -6.63
N GLU A 87 -5.29 23.61 -5.81
CA GLU A 87 -5.40 22.20 -6.16
C GLU A 87 -6.85 21.76 -6.04
N GLN A 88 -7.39 21.17 -7.09
CA GLN A 88 -8.68 20.49 -7.06
C GLN A 88 -8.51 19.08 -7.60
N GLN A 89 -9.09 18.13 -6.91
CA GLN A 89 -9.09 16.74 -7.36
C GLN A 89 -10.33 16.02 -6.88
N GLN A 90 -10.84 15.15 -7.71
CA GLN A 90 -11.83 14.16 -7.31
C GLN A 90 -11.35 12.76 -7.66
N GLY A 91 -11.79 11.79 -6.85
CA GLY A 91 -11.46 10.39 -7.05
C GLY A 91 -12.63 9.47 -6.71
N ASP A 92 -12.68 8.36 -7.43
CA ASP A 92 -13.60 7.25 -7.18
C ASP A 92 -12.80 5.94 -7.23
N GLN A 93 -12.56 5.34 -6.06
CA GLN A 93 -11.90 4.07 -5.95
C GLN A 93 -12.91 2.98 -5.59
N ARG A 94 -12.88 1.89 -6.31
CA ARG A 94 -13.76 0.73 -6.12
C ARG A 94 -12.91 -0.52 -6.01
N VAL A 95 -13.07 -1.23 -4.90
CA VAL A 95 -12.38 -2.49 -4.62
C VAL A 95 -13.41 -3.58 -4.43
N HIS A 96 -13.26 -4.66 -5.20
CA HIS A 96 -13.98 -5.90 -5.02
C HIS A 96 -12.95 -6.95 -4.62
N SER A 97 -13.21 -7.70 -3.58
CA SER A 97 -12.40 -8.86 -3.21
C SER A 97 -13.30 -10.04 -2.88
N GLY A 98 -12.84 -11.21 -3.25
CA GLY A 98 -13.53 -12.48 -2.99
C GLY A 98 -12.53 -13.52 -2.55
N THR A 99 -12.96 -14.42 -1.66
CA THR A 99 -12.20 -15.58 -1.22
C THR A 99 -13.11 -16.78 -1.10
N LEU A 100 -12.58 -17.93 -1.46
CA LEU A 100 -13.20 -19.24 -1.24
C LEU A 100 -12.11 -20.20 -0.80
N ASN A 101 -12.27 -20.82 0.37
CA ASN A 101 -11.32 -21.79 0.85
C ASN A 101 -11.99 -22.93 1.61
N ILE A 102 -11.31 -24.07 1.59
CA ILE A 102 -11.60 -25.20 2.44
C ILE A 102 -10.52 -25.33 3.50
N VAL A 103 -10.93 -25.49 4.72
CA VAL A 103 -10.04 -25.71 5.88
C VAL A 103 -10.40 -27.05 6.48
N GLY A 104 -9.42 -27.86 6.81
CA GLY A 104 -9.67 -29.17 7.37
C GLY A 104 -8.56 -29.70 8.26
N GLU A 105 -8.94 -30.70 9.06
CA GLU A 105 -8.02 -31.47 9.88
C GLU A 105 -8.15 -32.94 9.49
N PHE A 106 -7.01 -33.61 9.30
CA PHE A 106 -6.95 -35.03 8.98
C PHE A 106 -5.66 -35.66 9.52
N GLY A 107 -5.65 -37.00 9.59
CA GLY A 107 -4.46 -37.76 10.00
C GLY A 107 -3.89 -38.57 8.85
N ILE A 108 -2.56 -38.67 8.78
CA ILE A 108 -1.83 -39.60 7.95
C ILE A 108 -0.96 -40.46 8.88
N GLY A 109 -1.40 -41.70 9.16
CA GLY A 109 -0.83 -42.48 10.26
C GLY A 109 -0.99 -41.74 11.58
N ASP A 110 0.11 -41.57 12.30
CA ASP A 110 0.14 -40.87 13.59
C ASP A 110 0.33 -39.35 13.45
N ILE A 111 0.43 -38.83 12.21
CA ILE A 111 0.66 -37.40 11.95
C ILE A 111 -0.65 -36.70 11.79
N ALA A 112 -0.97 -35.77 12.70
CA ALA A 112 -2.10 -34.86 12.56
C ALA A 112 -1.74 -33.71 11.61
N ASN A 113 -2.69 -33.34 10.75
CA ASN A 113 -2.51 -32.28 9.77
C ASN A 113 -3.62 -31.23 9.86
N ARG A 114 -3.24 -29.96 9.67
CA ARG A 114 -4.15 -28.83 9.46
C ARG A 114 -3.93 -28.25 8.07
N PHE A 115 -4.95 -28.41 7.26
CA PHE A 115 -4.90 -28.09 5.84
C PHE A 115 -5.75 -26.90 5.48
N VAL A 116 -5.28 -26.11 4.52
CA VAL A 116 -6.09 -25.10 3.84
C VAL A 116 -5.76 -25.07 2.35
N ALA A 117 -6.79 -25.03 1.52
CA ALA A 117 -6.66 -24.76 0.10
C ALA A 117 -7.73 -23.76 -0.32
N GLY A 118 -7.40 -22.86 -1.24
CA GLY A 118 -8.34 -21.86 -1.65
C GLY A 118 -7.92 -21.03 -2.85
N ILE A 119 -8.83 -20.15 -3.22
CA ILE A 119 -8.66 -19.12 -4.24
C ILE A 119 -9.10 -17.79 -3.66
N ASP A 120 -8.37 -16.74 -3.97
CA ASP A 120 -8.77 -15.36 -3.74
C ASP A 120 -8.62 -14.53 -5.01
N ALA A 121 -9.42 -13.49 -5.13
CA ALA A 121 -9.37 -12.56 -6.24
C ALA A 121 -9.67 -11.14 -5.76
N MET A 122 -8.98 -10.16 -6.31
CA MET A 122 -9.24 -8.75 -6.05
C MET A 122 -9.28 -7.99 -7.38
N ARG A 123 -10.18 -7.01 -7.44
CA ARG A 123 -10.24 -6.02 -8.50
C ARG A 123 -10.30 -4.63 -7.87
N ASN A 124 -9.25 -3.84 -8.08
CA ASN A 124 -9.17 -2.45 -7.62
C ASN A 124 -9.17 -1.55 -8.85
N ILE A 125 -10.12 -0.64 -8.91
CA ILE A 125 -10.22 0.40 -9.94
C ILE A 125 -10.16 1.74 -9.23
N ARG A 126 -9.31 2.63 -9.73
CA ARG A 126 -9.20 3.99 -9.24
C ARG A 126 -9.28 4.96 -10.40
N ASP A 127 -10.36 5.71 -10.43
CA ASP A 127 -10.58 6.85 -11.34
C ASP A 127 -10.22 8.13 -10.60
N LEU A 128 -9.30 8.92 -11.15
CA LEU A 128 -8.93 10.24 -10.63
C LEU A 128 -9.19 11.27 -11.70
N GLY A 129 -9.84 12.35 -11.31
CA GLY A 129 -10.00 13.49 -12.21
C GLY A 129 -11.41 14.02 -12.32
N PRO A 130 -11.52 15.22 -12.82
CA PRO A 130 -10.43 16.08 -13.24
C PRO A 130 -9.49 16.43 -12.10
N ILE A 131 -8.18 16.51 -12.40
CA ILE A 131 -7.15 16.98 -11.49
C ILE A 131 -6.72 18.36 -12.00
N TYR A 132 -6.97 19.39 -11.21
CA TYR A 132 -6.52 20.75 -11.47
C TYR A 132 -5.37 21.05 -10.52
N ASN A 133 -4.28 21.52 -11.06
CA ASN A 133 -3.19 22.07 -10.30
C ASN A 133 -2.74 23.32 -11.05
N GLN A 134 -3.27 24.47 -10.66
CA GLN A 134 -2.86 25.75 -11.21
C GLN A 134 -1.76 26.35 -10.35
N GLY A 135 -0.56 26.41 -10.92
CA GLY A 135 0.51 27.19 -10.35
C GLY A 135 0.10 28.64 -10.24
N ILE A 136 0.27 29.19 -9.05
CA ILE A 136 0.23 30.60 -8.70
C ILE A 136 -1.15 31.25 -8.84
N MET A 137 -1.88 31.24 -7.75
CA MET A 137 -2.78 32.35 -7.49
C MET A 137 -1.95 33.64 -7.51
N ASN A 138 -2.44 34.69 -8.19
CA ASN A 138 -1.76 36.01 -8.28
C ASN A 138 -1.63 36.73 -6.94
N SER A 139 -1.84 36.08 -5.80
CA SER A 139 -1.72 36.67 -4.47
C SER A 139 -0.88 35.79 -3.56
N ASP A 140 0.37 36.18 -3.38
CA ASP A 140 1.11 35.81 -2.19
C ASP A 140 0.36 36.36 -0.97
N ILE A 141 0.12 35.54 0.05
CA ILE A 141 -0.52 35.97 1.29
C ILE A 141 0.52 36.44 2.30
N ASN A 142 0.27 37.54 3.00
CA ASN A 142 1.10 37.97 4.12
C ASN A 142 0.93 37.00 5.29
N ILE A 143 2.03 36.48 5.84
CA ILE A 143 1.99 35.47 6.90
C ILE A 143 1.67 36.03 8.28
N ASP A 144 1.88 37.35 8.50
CA ASP A 144 1.57 38.00 9.76
C ASP A 144 0.15 38.54 9.81
N ASN A 145 -0.34 39.03 8.68
CA ASN A 145 -1.69 39.57 8.54
C ASN A 145 -2.33 39.06 7.24
N PRO A 146 -2.79 37.79 7.21
CA PRO A 146 -3.34 37.20 6.00
C PRO A 146 -4.62 37.88 5.55
N ASN A 147 -4.67 38.25 4.28
CA ASN A 147 -5.88 38.75 3.62
C ASN A 147 -6.45 37.67 2.70
N TYR A 148 -7.62 37.14 3.03
CA TYR A 148 -8.30 36.04 2.31
C TYR A 148 -9.24 36.53 1.20
N THR A 149 -9.06 37.74 0.67
CA THR A 149 -9.95 38.32 -0.35
C THR A 149 -9.70 37.80 -1.76
N SER A 150 -8.74 36.90 -1.96
CA SER A 150 -8.58 36.29 -3.27
C SER A 150 -9.72 35.31 -3.51
N PRO A 151 -10.59 35.53 -4.49
CA PRO A 151 -11.51 34.50 -4.90
C PRO A 151 -10.68 33.30 -5.32
N VAL A 152 -11.10 32.09 -4.93
CA VAL A 152 -10.65 30.87 -5.60
C VAL A 152 -10.87 31.11 -7.08
N ALA A 153 -9.79 31.28 -7.84
CA ALA A 153 -9.90 31.55 -9.26
C ALA A 153 -10.76 30.43 -9.84
N GLU A 154 -11.82 30.78 -10.57
CA GLU A 154 -12.57 29.80 -11.33
C GLU A 154 -11.53 28.90 -12.05
N HIS A 155 -11.62 27.60 -11.86
CA HIS A 155 -10.71 26.63 -12.45
C HIS A 155 -10.89 26.64 -13.96
N LYS A 156 -10.48 27.73 -14.58
CA LYS A 156 -10.54 27.89 -16.04
C LYS A 156 -9.50 26.99 -16.64
N ASN A 157 -9.97 25.93 -17.29
CA ASN A 157 -9.37 25.20 -18.42
C ASN A 157 -7.88 25.47 -18.74
N GLY A 158 -7.06 25.74 -17.76
CA GLY A 158 -5.61 25.76 -17.88
C GLY A 158 -5.12 24.32 -18.03
N ASN A 159 -3.91 24.09 -18.48
CA ASN A 159 -3.22 22.83 -18.80
C ASN A 159 -3.29 21.71 -17.72
N GLY A 160 -4.28 21.71 -16.85
CA GLY A 160 -4.41 20.88 -15.66
C GLY A 160 -5.54 19.85 -15.66
N ASN A 161 -6.33 19.71 -16.73
CA ASN A 161 -7.36 18.67 -16.84
C ASN A 161 -6.70 17.31 -17.06
N ALA A 162 -6.07 16.76 -16.02
CA ALA A 162 -5.50 15.45 -16.09
C ALA A 162 -6.46 14.43 -15.48
N TYR A 163 -6.75 13.39 -16.23
CA TYR A 163 -7.39 12.18 -15.73
C TYR A 163 -6.35 11.10 -15.55
N GLN A 164 -6.53 10.29 -14.53
CA GLN A 164 -5.71 9.12 -14.25
C GLN A 164 -6.63 7.94 -14.00
N TYR A 165 -6.33 6.83 -14.63
CA TYR A 165 -7.04 5.58 -14.44
C TYR A 165 -6.05 4.49 -14.03
N ASN A 166 -6.31 3.87 -12.89
CA ASN A 166 -5.54 2.74 -12.40
C ASN A 166 -6.46 1.54 -12.24
N TYR A 167 -5.96 0.40 -12.70
CA TYR A 167 -6.64 -0.88 -12.58
C TYR A 167 -5.64 -1.93 -12.11
N LEU A 168 -6.01 -2.69 -11.12
CA LEU A 168 -5.27 -3.85 -10.65
C LEU A 168 -6.25 -4.99 -10.41
N LYS A 169 -6.00 -6.13 -11.03
CA LYS A 169 -6.65 -7.39 -10.76
C LYS A 169 -5.61 -8.38 -10.27
N THR A 170 -5.89 -9.07 -9.19
CA THR A 170 -5.08 -10.19 -8.71
C THR A 170 -5.95 -11.43 -8.55
N VAL A 171 -5.36 -12.60 -8.79
CA VAL A 171 -5.95 -13.90 -8.52
C VAL A 171 -4.86 -14.78 -7.91
N GLY A 172 -5.14 -15.35 -6.74
CA GLY A 172 -4.26 -16.27 -6.06
C GLY A 172 -4.92 -17.62 -5.86
N ILE A 173 -4.20 -18.70 -6.14
CA ILE A 173 -4.60 -20.07 -5.80
C ILE A 173 -3.54 -20.61 -4.84
N TYR A 174 -3.96 -21.16 -3.72
CA TYR A 174 -3.04 -21.58 -2.69
C TYR A 174 -3.43 -22.88 -2.00
N ILE A 175 -2.42 -23.54 -1.48
CA ILE A 175 -2.53 -24.73 -0.64
C ILE A 175 -1.48 -24.63 0.46
N GLN A 176 -1.84 -24.99 1.67
CA GLN A 176 -0.94 -25.05 2.81
C GLN A 176 -1.32 -26.21 3.71
N ASP A 177 -0.32 -26.89 4.25
CA ASP A 177 -0.49 -27.90 5.27
C ASP A 177 0.46 -27.66 6.44
N THR A 178 -0.02 -27.94 7.65
CA THR A 178 0.74 -27.93 8.88
C THR A 178 0.67 -29.33 9.50
N ALA A 179 1.78 -30.03 9.45
CA ALA A 179 1.93 -31.40 9.93
C ALA A 179 2.55 -31.42 11.35
N TYR A 180 1.90 -32.09 12.26
CA TYR A 180 2.35 -32.35 13.63
C TYR A 180 3.01 -33.72 13.69
N PHE A 181 4.29 -33.80 13.34
CA PHE A 181 5.04 -35.06 13.30
C PHE A 181 5.19 -35.70 14.67
N THR A 182 5.35 -34.87 15.69
CA THR A 182 5.33 -35.22 17.10
C THR A 182 4.75 -34.07 17.92
N ASP A 183 4.53 -34.25 19.21
CA ASP A 183 4.12 -33.17 20.12
C ASP A 183 5.13 -32.00 20.12
N ASN A 184 6.37 -32.30 19.79
CA ASN A 184 7.48 -31.34 19.82
C ASN A 184 7.89 -30.81 18.45
N PHE A 185 7.59 -31.52 17.34
CA PHE A 185 8.05 -31.15 16.01
C PHE A 185 6.88 -30.90 15.06
N ILE A 186 6.80 -29.66 14.57
CA ILE A 186 5.72 -29.17 13.71
C ILE A 186 6.36 -28.55 12.45
N MET A 187 5.83 -28.89 11.29
CA MET A 187 6.23 -28.26 10.02
C MET A 187 5.03 -27.71 9.30
N THR A 188 5.22 -26.57 8.62
CA THR A 188 4.24 -25.98 7.72
C THR A 188 4.86 -25.84 6.33
N GLY A 189 4.16 -26.30 5.31
CA GLY A 189 4.50 -26.11 3.90
C GLY A 189 3.36 -25.48 3.13
N GLY A 190 3.64 -24.49 2.29
CA GLY A 190 2.63 -23.82 1.49
C GLY A 190 3.13 -23.46 0.08
N LEU A 191 2.22 -23.52 -0.87
CA LEU A 191 2.40 -23.10 -2.25
C LEU A 191 1.29 -22.11 -2.61
N ARG A 192 1.65 -21.04 -3.31
CA ARG A 192 0.70 -20.07 -3.85
C ARG A 192 1.11 -19.66 -5.24
N TYR A 193 0.21 -19.80 -6.19
CA TYR A 193 0.36 -19.17 -7.49
C TYR A 193 -0.39 -17.85 -7.47
N GLU A 194 0.31 -16.75 -7.68
CA GLU A 194 -0.23 -15.39 -7.75
C GLU A 194 -0.14 -14.90 -9.18
N TYR A 195 -1.26 -14.42 -9.72
CA TYR A 195 -1.35 -13.76 -11.01
C TYR A 195 -1.89 -12.35 -10.83
N PHE A 196 -1.36 -11.38 -11.58
CA PHE A 196 -1.92 -10.05 -11.65
C PHE A 196 -2.04 -9.55 -13.09
N ASP A 197 -2.98 -8.65 -13.31
CA ASP A 197 -3.18 -7.84 -14.49
C ASP A 197 -3.39 -6.39 -14.03
N GLN A 198 -2.51 -5.49 -14.46
CA GLN A 198 -2.57 -4.09 -14.04
C GLN A 198 -2.42 -3.13 -15.21
N PHE A 199 -3.07 -2.00 -15.05
CA PHE A 199 -2.93 -0.84 -15.91
C PHE A 199 -2.91 0.44 -15.07
N ALA A 200 -2.05 1.38 -15.41
CA ALA A 200 -2.02 2.71 -14.83
C ALA A 200 -1.72 3.73 -15.93
N GLY A 201 -2.63 4.67 -16.14
CA GLY A 201 -2.51 5.70 -17.17
C GLY A 201 -2.84 7.08 -16.66
N ARG A 202 -2.14 8.09 -17.19
CA ARG A 202 -2.30 9.51 -16.86
C ARG A 202 -2.37 10.37 -18.12
N HIS A 203 -2.83 11.61 -17.98
CA HIS A 203 -2.96 12.60 -19.04
C HIS A 203 -3.94 12.22 -20.16
N CYS A 204 -5.01 11.56 -19.79
CA CYS A 204 -6.13 11.32 -20.67
C CYS A 204 -6.95 12.59 -20.87
N LEU A 205 -7.64 12.71 -21.99
CA LEU A 205 -8.51 13.87 -22.26
C LEU A 205 -9.77 13.87 -21.41
N ASN A 206 -10.20 12.69 -20.96
CA ASN A 206 -11.33 12.49 -20.04
C ASN A 206 -11.25 11.07 -19.44
N ALA A 207 -12.09 10.77 -18.44
CA ALA A 207 -12.12 9.47 -17.78
C ALA A 207 -12.38 8.29 -18.75
N ALA A 208 -13.15 8.48 -19.81
CA ALA A 208 -13.44 7.45 -20.80
C ALA A 208 -12.21 7.09 -21.64
N ASN A 209 -11.33 8.06 -21.89
CA ASN A 209 -10.10 7.89 -22.67
C ASN A 209 -8.92 7.34 -21.85
N CYS A 210 -9.07 7.22 -20.55
CA CYS A 210 -8.09 6.64 -19.64
C CYS A 210 -8.25 5.14 -19.43
N LYS A 211 -8.77 4.41 -20.38
CA LYS A 211 -8.98 2.96 -20.23
C LYS A 211 -7.83 2.17 -20.87
N LYS A 212 -7.64 0.96 -20.34
CA LYS A 212 -6.69 -0.02 -20.89
C LYS A 212 -6.87 -0.18 -22.41
N GLY A 213 -5.75 -0.19 -23.14
CA GLY A 213 -5.76 -0.38 -24.61
C GLY A 213 -6.05 0.86 -25.47
N GLN A 214 -6.23 2.04 -24.88
CA GLN A 214 -6.38 3.29 -25.62
C GLN A 214 -5.05 4.06 -25.71
N ASN A 215 -4.85 4.81 -26.80
CA ASN A 215 -3.66 5.62 -27.02
C ASN A 215 -3.45 6.63 -25.89
N LEU A 216 -2.70 6.25 -24.90
CA LEU A 216 -2.29 7.10 -23.80
C LEU A 216 -0.98 7.77 -24.19
N THR A 217 -0.86 9.05 -23.92
CA THR A 217 0.37 9.81 -24.18
C THR A 217 1.58 9.14 -23.52
N LYS A 218 2.68 9.09 -24.20
CA LYS A 218 3.85 8.23 -24.07
C LYS A 218 4.62 8.25 -22.74
N THR A 219 4.19 8.91 -21.71
CA THR A 219 5.00 9.08 -20.50
C THR A 219 4.34 8.47 -19.26
N GLY A 220 4.97 7.41 -18.71
CA GLY A 220 4.67 6.90 -17.38
C GLY A 220 3.44 5.99 -17.29
N ASN A 221 2.99 5.40 -18.38
CA ASN A 221 1.90 4.43 -18.35
C ASN A 221 2.43 3.02 -18.09
N THR A 222 1.72 2.26 -17.26
CA THR A 222 2.02 0.86 -16.99
C THR A 222 0.88 -0.01 -17.49
N ASP A 223 1.19 -0.99 -18.34
CA ASP A 223 0.25 -2.03 -18.79
C ASP A 223 1.02 -3.35 -18.78
N GLN A 224 0.75 -4.18 -17.76
CA GLN A 224 1.47 -5.44 -17.57
C GLN A 224 0.65 -6.48 -16.84
N HIS A 225 0.99 -7.72 -17.10
CA HIS A 225 0.50 -8.88 -16.38
C HIS A 225 1.64 -9.88 -16.17
N ASP A 226 1.61 -10.59 -15.09
CA ASP A 226 2.59 -11.62 -14.77
C ASP A 226 2.03 -12.56 -13.71
N GLY A 227 2.68 -13.72 -13.52
CA GLY A 227 2.32 -14.67 -12.50
C GLY A 227 3.52 -15.38 -11.93
N LYS A 228 3.45 -15.78 -10.67
CA LYS A 228 4.55 -16.43 -9.97
C LYS A 228 4.06 -17.47 -8.97
N LEU A 229 4.76 -18.60 -8.94
CA LEU A 229 4.67 -19.57 -7.87
C LEU A 229 5.55 -19.14 -6.70
N LEU A 230 4.95 -19.08 -5.51
CA LEU A 230 5.55 -18.65 -4.25
C LEU A 230 5.58 -19.83 -3.27
N TYR A 231 6.65 -19.90 -2.50
CA TYR A 231 6.88 -20.98 -1.53
C TYR A 231 6.89 -20.39 -0.12
N GLN A 232 6.32 -21.17 0.80
CA GLN A 232 6.40 -20.91 2.24
C GLN A 232 6.74 -22.22 2.95
N LEU A 233 7.74 -22.17 3.82
CA LEU A 233 8.14 -23.29 4.67
C LEU A 233 8.38 -22.78 6.07
N GLY A 234 7.93 -23.53 7.07
CA GLY A 234 8.13 -23.24 8.47
C GLY A 234 8.39 -24.51 9.27
N ALA A 235 9.20 -24.43 10.29
CA ALA A 235 9.40 -25.50 11.26
C ALA A 235 9.47 -24.92 12.67
N VAL A 236 8.92 -25.67 13.61
CA VAL A 236 8.99 -25.38 15.05
C VAL A 236 9.41 -26.62 15.77
N TYR A 237 10.37 -26.49 16.69
CA TYR A 237 10.77 -27.55 17.61
C TYR A 237 10.68 -27.07 19.06
N LYS A 238 9.86 -27.75 19.86
CA LYS A 238 9.65 -27.49 21.28
C LYS A 238 10.60 -28.37 22.10
N PHE A 239 11.61 -27.77 22.72
CA PHE A 239 12.53 -28.49 23.62
C PHE A 239 11.88 -28.80 24.96
N THR A 240 11.08 -27.87 25.44
CA THR A 240 10.31 -27.96 26.66
C THR A 240 8.95 -27.28 26.46
N PRO A 241 8.00 -27.36 27.41
CA PRO A 241 6.77 -26.55 27.35
C PRO A 241 7.01 -25.04 27.26
N HIS A 242 8.19 -24.58 27.68
CA HIS A 242 8.53 -23.15 27.78
C HIS A 242 9.52 -22.68 26.70
N ILE A 243 10.24 -23.59 26.03
CA ILE A 243 11.30 -23.24 25.08
C ILE A 243 11.02 -23.89 23.74
N ALA A 244 10.94 -23.07 22.72
CA ALA A 244 10.82 -23.52 21.34
C ALA A 244 11.80 -22.77 20.42
N THR A 245 12.25 -23.43 19.36
CA THR A 245 12.94 -22.79 18.23
C THR A 245 12.08 -22.85 17.00
N PHE A 246 12.30 -21.92 16.08
CA PHE A 246 11.60 -21.87 14.81
C PHE A 246 12.53 -21.46 13.68
N ALA A 247 12.16 -21.86 12.47
CA ALA A 247 12.76 -21.39 11.23
C ALA A 247 11.66 -21.19 10.19
N ASN A 248 11.72 -20.07 9.45
CA ASN A 248 10.76 -19.71 8.41
C ASN A 248 11.47 -19.32 7.13
N TYR A 249 10.92 -19.74 6.00
CA TYR A 249 11.23 -19.23 4.68
C TYR A 249 9.94 -18.81 3.98
N SER A 250 9.94 -17.64 3.35
CA SER A 250 8.80 -17.19 2.56
C SER A 250 9.23 -16.37 1.35
N GLU A 251 8.41 -16.42 0.32
CA GLU A 251 8.54 -15.59 -0.87
C GLU A 251 7.36 -14.64 -1.00
N SER A 252 7.61 -13.47 -1.60
CA SER A 252 6.60 -12.47 -1.92
C SER A 252 6.72 -11.97 -3.36
N PHE A 253 5.61 -11.51 -3.91
CA PHE A 253 5.48 -11.02 -5.26
C PHE A 253 4.56 -9.81 -5.26
N ARG A 254 5.01 -8.66 -5.81
CA ARG A 254 4.27 -7.43 -5.76
C ARG A 254 4.33 -6.69 -7.11
N PRO A 255 3.18 -6.44 -7.76
CA PRO A 255 3.12 -5.56 -8.93
C PRO A 255 3.63 -4.16 -8.61
N GLN A 256 4.30 -3.54 -9.56
CA GLN A 256 4.73 -2.14 -9.49
C GLN A 256 4.06 -1.35 -10.59
N MET A 257 3.70 -0.10 -10.31
CA MET A 257 3.08 0.79 -11.30
C MET A 257 3.70 2.17 -11.28
N SER A 258 3.73 2.81 -12.44
CA SER A 258 4.06 4.23 -12.59
C SER A 258 3.02 4.92 -13.46
N VAL A 259 2.64 6.13 -13.09
CA VAL A 259 1.66 6.96 -13.84
C VAL A 259 2.20 8.35 -14.19
N ALA A 260 3.33 8.74 -13.65
CA ALA A 260 3.86 10.10 -13.81
C ALA A 260 5.32 10.12 -14.24
N THR A 261 6.11 9.14 -13.81
CA THR A 261 7.53 9.08 -14.08
C THR A 261 7.79 8.09 -15.21
N PRO A 262 8.47 8.47 -16.29
CA PRO A 262 8.87 7.54 -17.34
C PRO A 262 9.65 6.37 -16.75
N VAL A 263 9.38 5.16 -17.25
CA VAL A 263 10.07 3.95 -16.82
C VAL A 263 11.18 3.64 -17.81
N SER A 264 12.40 3.45 -17.32
CA SER A 264 13.51 2.96 -18.12
C SER A 264 13.49 1.44 -18.18
N GLY A 265 13.04 0.88 -19.29
CA GLY A 265 12.90 -0.57 -19.48
C GLY A 265 11.58 -1.13 -18.92
N ASP A 266 11.55 -2.44 -18.67
CA ASP A 266 10.38 -3.14 -18.14
C ASP A 266 10.24 -2.95 -16.62
N LEU A 267 9.09 -2.47 -16.17
CA LEU A 267 8.77 -2.35 -14.75
C LEU A 267 8.37 -3.73 -14.19
N LYS A 268 9.36 -4.60 -13.97
CA LYS A 268 9.14 -5.95 -13.44
C LYS A 268 8.58 -5.92 -12.02
N PRO A 269 7.73 -6.88 -11.64
CA PRO A 269 7.24 -7.00 -10.27
C PRO A 269 8.37 -7.15 -9.25
N GLU A 270 8.23 -6.50 -8.09
CA GLU A 270 9.11 -6.69 -6.94
C GLU A 270 8.96 -8.12 -6.42
N GLN A 271 10.08 -8.77 -6.10
CA GLN A 271 10.13 -10.11 -5.55
C GLN A 271 10.91 -10.10 -4.24
N GLY A 272 10.28 -10.60 -3.19
CA GLY A 272 10.90 -10.73 -1.88
C GLY A 272 11.20 -12.18 -1.54
N LYS A 273 12.27 -12.39 -0.75
CA LYS A 273 12.60 -13.62 -0.05
C LYS A 273 12.96 -13.29 1.38
N SER A 274 12.36 -13.97 2.31
CA SER A 274 12.63 -13.83 3.74
C SER A 274 13.06 -15.17 4.31
N PHE A 275 14.11 -15.15 5.09
CA PHE A 275 14.53 -16.27 5.94
C PHE A 275 14.68 -15.74 7.36
N GLU A 276 14.12 -16.48 8.32
CA GLU A 276 14.18 -16.17 9.74
C GLU A 276 14.40 -17.44 10.55
N ILE A 277 15.24 -17.35 11.59
CA ILE A 277 15.42 -18.40 12.59
C ILE A 277 15.44 -17.76 13.97
N GLY A 278 14.83 -18.41 14.95
CA GLY A 278 14.76 -17.82 16.29
C GLY A 278 14.44 -18.84 17.37
N ALA A 279 14.41 -18.31 18.60
CA ALA A 279 14.00 -19.04 19.79
C ALA A 279 12.95 -18.22 20.56
N LYS A 280 12.01 -18.94 21.16
CA LYS A 280 10.98 -18.38 22.04
C LYS A 280 11.06 -18.99 23.40
N TYR A 281 10.89 -18.17 24.40
CA TYR A 281 10.67 -18.58 25.78
C TYR A 281 9.33 -18.01 26.27
N GLU A 282 8.52 -18.82 26.89
CA GLU A 282 7.21 -18.44 27.43
C GLU A 282 6.96 -19.13 28.78
N ASN A 283 6.54 -18.35 29.75
CA ASN A 283 6.02 -18.86 31.03
C ASN A 283 4.84 -17.98 31.49
N SER A 284 4.28 -18.24 32.66
CA SER A 284 3.13 -17.50 33.20
C SER A 284 3.41 -16.01 33.47
N GLY A 285 4.66 -15.61 33.61
CA GLY A 285 5.02 -14.22 33.96
C GLY A 285 5.52 -13.40 32.78
N PHE A 286 6.18 -14.01 31.81
CA PHE A 286 6.73 -13.28 30.66
C PHE A 286 6.99 -14.18 29.46
N ASN A 287 7.13 -13.55 28.29
CA ASN A 287 7.58 -14.17 27.06
C ASN A 287 8.73 -13.37 26.45
N ALA A 288 9.67 -14.10 25.83
CA ALA A 288 10.79 -13.50 25.10
C ALA A 288 10.97 -14.20 23.76
N THR A 289 11.31 -13.43 22.73
CA THR A 289 11.63 -13.93 21.40
C THR A 289 12.96 -13.32 20.96
N LEU A 290 13.86 -14.17 20.49
CA LEU A 290 15.08 -13.77 19.79
C LEU A 290 15.03 -14.30 18.38
N ALA A 291 15.16 -13.42 17.38
CA ALA A 291 15.13 -13.79 15.98
C ALA A 291 16.31 -13.21 15.19
N LEU A 292 16.83 -13.99 14.26
CA LEU A 292 17.79 -13.58 13.24
C LEU A 292 17.07 -13.60 11.90
N PHE A 293 17.11 -12.51 11.15
CA PHE A 293 16.45 -12.43 9.87
C PHE A 293 17.37 -12.00 8.74
N ASN A 294 16.99 -12.41 7.52
CA ASN A 294 17.63 -12.02 6.28
C ASN A 294 16.56 -11.87 5.19
N ILE A 295 16.24 -10.64 4.85
CA ILE A 295 15.24 -10.28 3.86
C ILE A 295 15.95 -9.72 2.63
N SER A 296 15.59 -10.19 1.46
CA SER A 296 16.11 -9.67 0.20
C SER A 296 14.95 -9.34 -0.76
N LYS A 297 15.05 -8.21 -1.43
CA LYS A 297 14.13 -7.77 -2.47
C LYS A 297 14.86 -7.61 -3.79
N ARG A 298 14.23 -7.99 -4.89
CA ARG A 298 14.70 -7.81 -6.27
C ARG A 298 13.69 -6.96 -7.04
N ASN A 299 14.15 -6.38 -8.14
CA ASN A 299 13.36 -5.52 -9.01
C ASN A 299 12.75 -4.31 -8.29
N VAL A 300 13.48 -3.76 -7.32
CA VAL A 300 13.01 -2.55 -6.62
C VAL A 300 13.12 -1.37 -7.57
N ALA A 301 12.03 -0.62 -7.72
CA ALA A 301 12.02 0.60 -8.53
C ALA A 301 12.47 1.79 -7.70
N GLU A 302 13.38 2.61 -8.28
CA GLU A 302 13.90 3.82 -7.68
C GLU A 302 13.84 4.97 -8.70
N THR A 303 13.43 6.16 -8.24
CA THR A 303 13.44 7.35 -9.08
C THR A 303 14.84 7.94 -9.11
N VAL A 304 15.41 8.03 -10.30
CA VAL A 304 16.71 8.63 -10.57
C VAL A 304 16.51 9.95 -11.30
N GLY A 305 17.23 10.98 -10.91
CA GLY A 305 17.07 12.33 -11.44
C GLY A 305 15.98 13.13 -10.71
N SER A 306 15.71 14.34 -11.20
CA SER A 306 14.73 15.25 -10.61
C SER A 306 14.02 16.07 -11.70
N GLY A 307 12.84 16.58 -11.37
CA GLY A 307 12.03 17.41 -12.28
C GLY A 307 11.67 16.66 -13.57
N SER A 308 11.86 17.29 -14.71
CA SER A 308 11.55 16.71 -16.04
C SER A 308 12.48 15.57 -16.45
N ASN A 309 13.63 15.41 -15.79
CA ASN A 309 14.61 14.36 -16.05
C ASN A 309 14.48 13.16 -15.10
N ALA A 310 13.47 13.16 -14.24
CA ALA A 310 13.21 12.03 -13.36
C ALA A 310 12.80 10.79 -14.16
N GLN A 311 13.45 9.66 -13.89
CA GLN A 311 13.12 8.36 -14.50
C GLN A 311 13.03 7.30 -13.41
N LEU A 312 12.13 6.35 -13.58
CA LEU A 312 12.01 5.19 -12.71
C LEU A 312 12.87 4.06 -13.27
N ASN A 313 13.90 3.69 -12.54
CA ASN A 313 14.81 2.60 -12.91
C ASN A 313 14.57 1.40 -11.99
N ILE A 314 14.73 0.20 -12.54
CA ILE A 314 14.77 -1.01 -11.72
C ILE A 314 16.16 -1.13 -11.11
N VAL A 315 16.26 -0.87 -9.83
CA VAL A 315 17.49 -1.06 -9.03
C VAL A 315 17.57 -2.52 -8.61
N GLY A 316 18.69 -3.14 -8.80
CA GLY A 316 18.86 -4.58 -8.73
C GLY A 316 18.33 -5.25 -7.46
N LYS A 317 19.00 -5.14 -6.32
CA LYS A 317 18.68 -5.90 -5.11
C LYS A 317 18.89 -5.06 -3.85
N GLN A 318 17.89 -5.07 -2.99
CA GLN A 318 18.00 -4.57 -1.61
C GLN A 318 18.06 -5.75 -0.63
N ARG A 319 18.78 -5.61 0.45
CA ARG A 319 18.91 -6.62 1.49
C ARG A 319 18.87 -5.97 2.87
N SER A 320 18.06 -6.55 3.75
CA SER A 320 18.04 -6.25 5.18
C SER A 320 18.37 -7.53 5.96
N ARG A 321 19.21 -7.43 6.96
CA ARG A 321 19.51 -8.53 7.90
C ARG A 321 19.76 -7.96 9.28
N GLY A 322 19.32 -8.68 10.27
CA GLY A 322 19.46 -8.19 11.64
C GLY A 322 19.12 -9.23 12.68
N VAL A 323 19.10 -8.74 13.89
CA VAL A 323 18.69 -9.44 15.11
C VAL A 323 17.56 -8.65 15.73
N GLU A 324 16.51 -9.33 16.13
CA GLU A 324 15.38 -8.75 16.87
C GLU A 324 15.25 -9.47 18.21
N PHE A 325 14.99 -8.70 19.25
CA PHE A 325 14.71 -9.23 20.57
C PHE A 325 13.47 -8.54 21.15
N ASP A 326 12.47 -9.32 21.45
CA ASP A 326 11.23 -8.89 22.10
C ASP A 326 11.12 -9.50 23.48
N LEU A 327 10.76 -8.69 24.45
CA LEU A 327 10.46 -9.11 25.82
C LEU A 327 9.17 -8.46 26.28
N ASN A 328 8.21 -9.28 26.67
CA ASN A 328 6.95 -8.84 27.25
C ASN A 328 6.70 -9.58 28.56
N GLY A 329 6.27 -8.86 29.59
CA GLY A 329 6.00 -9.47 30.86
C GLY A 329 5.35 -8.52 31.86
N GLN A 330 4.82 -9.10 32.91
CA GLN A 330 4.28 -8.38 34.05
C GLN A 330 5.39 -8.20 35.08
N ILE A 331 5.67 -6.95 35.46
CA ILE A 331 6.75 -6.61 36.40
C ILE A 331 6.25 -6.60 37.87
N THR A 332 4.97 -6.36 38.03
CA THR A 332 4.30 -6.34 39.36
C THR A 332 2.96 -7.06 39.29
N ASP A 333 2.54 -7.68 40.37
CA ASP A 333 1.18 -8.22 40.56
C ASP A 333 0.16 -7.10 40.61
#